data_2c1d56571de1a5e2e48f8f04fa536c4c
#
_entry.id   2c1d56571de1a5e2e48f8f04fa536c4c
#
_cell.length_a   1.000
_cell.length_b   1.000
_cell.length_c   1.000
_cell.angle_alpha   90.00
_cell.angle_beta   90.00
_cell.angle_gamma   90.00
#
_symmetry.space_group_name_H-M   'P 1'
#
loop_
_entity.id
_entity.type
_entity.pdbx_description
1 polymer ?
#
loop_
_entity_poly.entity_id
_entity_poly.type
_entity_poly.pdbx_seq_one_letter_code
_entity_poly.pdbx_strand_id
1 'polypeptide(L)'
;LSTDAPPAPAVPNTFEPPTAFAYPPLAWNAARFRFEVRQAPGEGGTKALCKTIENKLFQRGQIFIGRPGSKNYTLEMDVLTEGNKRKMSEIGLINQRYLVVLKGNSQQLEVSSNQERFRESVPFAWVPNQWYRLKARVDVAADGSGSVKAKAWKKGEEEPAVWTIEVAHKHAHTEGAPGLFSFTPQEQRAWIDNISVVPNNTATR
;
A
#
# COMPACT_ATOMS: atom_id res chain seq x y z
N LEU A 1 21.20 25.20 -7.83
CA LEU A 1 21.28 23.80 -7.36
C LEU A 1 19.88 23.21 -7.50
N SER A 2 19.69 22.37 -8.52
CA SER A 2 18.41 21.68 -8.76
C SER A 2 18.09 20.77 -7.58
N THR A 3 16.97 21.04 -6.93
CA THR A 3 16.45 20.22 -5.82
C THR A 3 15.48 19.14 -6.32
N ASP A 4 15.65 18.69 -7.54
CA ASP A 4 14.87 17.54 -8.02
C ASP A 4 15.28 16.31 -7.21
N ALA A 5 14.42 15.95 -6.28
CA ALA A 5 14.59 14.69 -5.56
C ALA A 5 14.66 13.56 -6.59
N PRO A 6 15.67 12.72 -6.53
CA PRO A 6 15.78 11.62 -7.47
C PRO A 6 14.51 10.76 -7.41
N PRO A 7 14.07 10.19 -8.53
CA PRO A 7 12.90 9.34 -8.58
C PRO A 7 13.01 8.23 -7.53
N ALA A 8 11.88 7.83 -6.99
CA ALA A 8 11.84 6.70 -6.06
C ALA A 8 12.54 5.50 -6.71
N PRO A 9 13.40 4.78 -5.98
CA PRO A 9 14.08 3.63 -6.53
C PRO A 9 13.07 2.64 -7.08
N ALA A 10 13.38 2.03 -8.22
CA ALA A 10 12.58 0.95 -8.76
C ALA A 10 12.43 -0.14 -7.70
N VAL A 11 11.21 -0.40 -7.29
CA VAL A 11 10.90 -1.51 -6.38
C VAL A 11 10.77 -2.76 -7.24
N PRO A 12 11.37 -3.90 -6.85
CA PRO A 12 11.18 -5.13 -7.61
C PRO A 12 9.69 -5.45 -7.69
N ASN A 13 9.18 -5.63 -8.89
CA ASN A 13 7.75 -5.83 -9.15
C ASN A 13 7.25 -7.18 -8.62
N THR A 14 8.14 -8.14 -8.48
CA THR A 14 7.83 -9.51 -8.07
C THR A 14 8.87 -10.02 -7.10
N PHE A 15 8.50 -11.00 -6.28
CA PHE A 15 9.41 -11.70 -5.37
C PHE A 15 9.94 -13.01 -5.98
N GLU A 16 9.91 -13.11 -7.30
CA GLU A 16 10.36 -14.29 -8.05
C GLU A 16 11.89 -14.42 -8.09
N PRO A 17 12.43 -15.62 -8.34
CA PRO A 17 13.85 -15.84 -8.48
C PRO A 17 14.54 -14.85 -9.45
N PRO A 18 15.77 -14.39 -9.14
CA PRO A 18 16.75 -15.07 -8.31
C PRO A 18 16.72 -14.70 -6.82
N THR A 19 15.66 -14.06 -6.32
CA THR A 19 15.55 -13.78 -4.89
C THR A 19 15.31 -15.09 -4.11
N ALA A 20 16.39 -15.74 -3.73
CA ALA A 20 16.37 -16.95 -2.92
C ALA A 20 16.04 -16.67 -1.43
N PHE A 21 15.56 -15.47 -1.11
CA PHE A 21 15.39 -15.06 0.27
C PHE A 21 13.95 -15.26 0.74
N ALA A 22 13.80 -15.86 1.91
CA ALA A 22 12.56 -15.91 2.65
C ALA A 22 12.18 -14.56 3.29
N TYR A 23 12.94 -13.51 3.03
CA TYR A 23 12.80 -12.20 3.65
C TYR A 23 12.70 -11.07 2.61
N PRO A 24 12.02 -9.97 2.95
CA PRO A 24 12.00 -8.77 2.13
C PRO A 24 13.41 -8.21 1.89
N PRO A 25 13.61 -7.40 0.84
CA PRO A 25 14.88 -6.75 0.57
C PRO A 25 15.44 -6.01 1.81
N LEU A 26 16.73 -6.13 2.06
CA LEU A 26 17.39 -5.51 3.23
C LEU A 26 17.27 -3.98 3.26
N ALA A 27 17.12 -3.36 2.08
CA ALA A 27 16.91 -1.92 1.97
C ALA A 27 15.54 -1.45 2.46
N TRP A 28 14.60 -2.36 2.72
CA TRP A 28 13.28 -2.02 3.23
C TRP A 28 13.32 -1.84 4.74
N ASN A 29 12.89 -0.67 5.18
CA ASN A 29 12.94 -0.32 6.58
C ASN A 29 11.78 -0.98 7.36
N ALA A 30 12.09 -1.57 8.51
CA ALA A 30 11.15 -2.23 9.42
C ALA A 30 10.46 -3.51 8.87
N ALA A 31 10.92 -4.07 7.76
CA ALA A 31 10.30 -5.25 7.16
C ALA A 31 10.65 -6.56 7.89
N ARG A 32 11.86 -6.65 8.42
CA ARG A 32 12.38 -7.87 9.07
C ARG A 32 11.51 -8.26 10.26
N PHE A 33 11.24 -9.57 10.41
CA PHE A 33 10.39 -10.18 11.44
C PHE A 33 8.89 -9.88 11.37
N ARG A 34 8.45 -9.01 10.45
CA ARG A 34 7.03 -8.67 10.28
C ARG A 34 6.45 -9.21 8.99
N PHE A 35 7.29 -9.32 7.98
CA PHE A 35 6.93 -9.82 6.67
C PHE A 35 7.96 -10.86 6.20
N GLU A 36 7.49 -11.85 5.49
CA GLU A 36 8.30 -12.88 4.84
C GLU A 36 7.87 -13.05 3.39
N VAL A 37 8.77 -13.56 2.57
CA VAL A 37 8.45 -13.96 1.20
C VAL A 37 8.05 -15.42 1.23
N ARG A 38 6.82 -15.73 0.85
CA ARG A 38 6.25 -17.07 0.83
C ARG A 38 5.52 -17.32 -0.48
N GLN A 39 5.22 -18.58 -0.76
CA GLN A 39 4.37 -18.95 -1.88
C GLN A 39 2.96 -18.40 -1.68
N ALA A 40 2.47 -17.65 -2.66
CA ALA A 40 1.16 -17.01 -2.60
C ALA A 40 0.03 -18.03 -2.78
N PRO A 41 -1.11 -17.84 -2.11
CA PRO A 41 -2.27 -18.71 -2.29
C PRO A 41 -2.88 -18.51 -3.69
N GLY A 42 -3.18 -19.62 -4.38
CA GLY A 42 -3.96 -19.63 -5.62
C GLY A 42 -3.25 -19.11 -6.88
N GLU A 43 -2.01 -18.72 -6.83
CA GLU A 43 -1.26 -18.16 -7.97
C GLU A 43 -0.15 -19.08 -8.50
N GLY A 44 -0.44 -20.36 -8.74
CA GLY A 44 0.45 -21.24 -9.50
C GLY A 44 1.90 -21.36 -9.03
N GLY A 45 2.20 -21.00 -7.79
CA GLY A 45 3.54 -21.07 -7.21
C GLY A 45 4.32 -19.75 -7.19
N THR A 46 3.72 -18.63 -7.55
CA THR A 46 4.35 -17.30 -7.43
C THR A 46 4.63 -16.95 -5.97
N LYS A 47 5.70 -16.19 -5.72
CA LYS A 47 6.06 -15.73 -4.39
C LYS A 47 5.49 -14.34 -4.15
N ALA A 48 4.99 -14.11 -2.95
CA ALA A 48 4.49 -12.82 -2.51
C ALA A 48 4.97 -12.48 -1.10
N LEU A 49 4.90 -11.22 -0.75
CA LEU A 49 5.16 -10.73 0.58
C LEU A 49 4.01 -11.11 1.50
N CYS A 50 4.28 -11.89 2.53
CA CYS A 50 3.31 -12.35 3.50
C CYS A 50 3.51 -11.64 4.84
N LYS A 51 2.44 -11.04 5.37
CA LYS A 51 2.44 -10.58 6.76
C LYS A 51 2.37 -11.76 7.69
N THR A 52 3.39 -11.91 8.52
CA THR A 52 3.48 -13.00 9.50
C THR A 52 2.56 -12.78 10.70
N ILE A 53 2.00 -13.84 11.21
CA ILE A 53 1.04 -13.82 12.32
C ILE A 53 1.58 -14.43 13.62
N GLU A 54 2.80 -14.92 13.60
CA GLU A 54 3.37 -15.72 14.69
C GLU A 54 3.64 -14.91 15.95
N ASN A 55 3.79 -13.59 15.82
CA ASN A 55 4.01 -12.73 16.97
C ASN A 55 2.82 -11.79 17.19
N LYS A 56 2.08 -12.01 18.27
CA LYS A 56 0.92 -11.20 18.66
C LYS A 56 1.23 -9.70 18.84
N LEU A 57 2.46 -9.37 19.21
CA LEU A 57 2.91 -8.00 19.39
C LEU A 57 3.07 -7.26 18.05
N PHE A 58 3.16 -7.98 16.94
CA PHE A 58 3.39 -7.42 15.61
C PHE A 58 2.22 -7.63 14.65
N GLN A 59 1.00 -7.75 15.15
CA GLN A 59 -0.19 -7.84 14.30
C GLN A 59 -0.30 -6.65 13.34
N ARG A 60 0.04 -5.46 13.81
CA ARG A 60 0.15 -4.25 12.98
C ARG A 60 1.59 -4.11 12.48
N GLY A 61 1.73 -4.03 11.16
CA GLY A 61 3.01 -3.83 10.50
C GLY A 61 2.98 -2.66 9.52
N GLN A 62 4.01 -1.82 9.60
CA GLN A 62 4.33 -0.81 8.59
C GLN A 62 5.76 -1.01 8.15
N ILE A 63 5.99 -0.95 6.86
CA ILE A 63 7.33 -1.02 6.27
C ILE A 63 7.46 0.05 5.21
N PHE A 64 8.67 0.57 5.03
CA PHE A 64 8.97 1.62 4.07
C PHE A 64 9.92 1.08 3.01
N ILE A 65 9.59 1.31 1.75
CA ILE A 65 10.25 0.74 0.58
C ILE A 65 10.97 1.77 -0.27
N GLY A 66 10.94 3.04 0.12
CA GLY A 66 11.55 4.13 -0.61
C GLY A 66 12.16 5.20 0.29
N ARG A 67 12.47 6.35 -0.30
CA ARG A 67 13.15 7.46 0.38
C ARG A 67 12.15 8.37 1.09
N PRO A 68 12.51 8.91 2.26
CA PRO A 68 11.64 9.82 3.03
C PRO A 68 11.25 11.10 2.28
N GLY A 69 12.11 11.61 1.39
CA GLY A 69 11.87 12.82 0.60
C GLY A 69 11.09 12.59 -0.70
N SER A 70 10.50 11.41 -0.92
CA SER A 70 9.67 11.15 -2.10
C SER A 70 8.40 11.96 -2.05
N LYS A 71 8.01 12.55 -3.19
CA LYS A 71 6.82 13.39 -3.34
C LYS A 71 6.14 13.21 -4.69
N ASN A 72 4.84 13.47 -4.75
CA ASN A 72 4.04 13.46 -5.98
C ASN A 72 4.22 12.17 -6.79
N TYR A 73 3.84 11.04 -6.19
CA TYR A 73 3.92 9.74 -6.83
C TYR A 73 2.63 8.93 -6.65
N THR A 74 2.48 7.97 -7.53
CA THR A 74 1.44 6.94 -7.47
C THR A 74 2.08 5.65 -6.98
N LEU A 75 1.47 5.04 -5.99
CA LEU A 75 1.84 3.73 -5.46
C LEU A 75 0.69 2.76 -5.72
N GLU A 76 1.00 1.60 -6.27
CA GLU A 76 0.03 0.53 -6.49
C GLU A 76 0.62 -0.83 -6.14
N MET A 77 -0.26 -1.76 -5.78
CA MET A 77 0.12 -3.12 -5.41
C MET A 77 -1.06 -4.08 -5.52
N ASP A 78 -0.78 -5.35 -5.66
CA ASP A 78 -1.74 -6.42 -5.50
C ASP A 78 -1.83 -6.80 -4.03
N VAL A 79 -3.05 -7.04 -3.55
CA VAL A 79 -3.32 -7.38 -2.15
C VAL A 79 -4.32 -8.53 -2.04
N LEU A 80 -4.11 -9.39 -1.05
CA LEU A 80 -5.05 -10.42 -0.66
C LEU A 80 -5.03 -10.56 0.85
N THR A 81 -6.20 -10.75 1.46
CA THR A 81 -6.30 -11.13 2.86
C THR A 81 -6.96 -12.49 2.99
N GLU A 82 -6.44 -13.31 3.88
CA GLU A 82 -7.13 -14.52 4.32
C GLU A 82 -8.23 -14.13 5.31
N GLY A 83 -9.11 -15.07 5.61
CA GLY A 83 -10.15 -14.88 6.60
C GLY A 83 -11.52 -15.36 6.15
N ASN A 84 -12.52 -14.80 6.77
CA ASN A 84 -13.92 -15.03 6.44
C ASN A 84 -14.71 -13.71 6.59
N LYS A 85 -15.99 -13.73 6.24
CA LYS A 85 -16.84 -12.52 6.29
C LYS A 85 -16.93 -11.83 7.67
N ARG A 86 -16.50 -12.47 8.75
CA ARG A 86 -16.55 -11.92 10.12
C ARG A 86 -15.17 -11.50 10.64
N LYS A 87 -14.10 -12.05 10.04
CA LYS A 87 -12.73 -11.76 10.44
C LYS A 87 -11.89 -11.60 9.16
N MET A 88 -11.67 -10.38 8.74
CA MET A 88 -10.77 -10.02 7.66
C MET A 88 -9.67 -9.11 8.18
N SER A 89 -8.48 -9.31 7.66
CA SER A 89 -7.36 -8.42 7.92
C SER A 89 -7.58 -7.04 7.28
N GLU A 90 -6.81 -6.07 7.71
CA GLU A 90 -6.66 -4.78 7.03
C GLU A 90 -5.36 -4.80 6.23
N ILE A 91 -5.39 -4.26 5.04
CA ILE A 91 -4.23 -4.18 4.18
C ILE A 91 -4.23 -2.86 3.43
N GLY A 92 -3.07 -2.28 3.26
CA GLY A 92 -3.00 -0.97 2.64
C GLY A 92 -1.58 -0.53 2.31
N LEU A 93 -1.49 0.67 1.81
CA LEU A 93 -0.26 1.32 1.43
C LEU A 93 -0.09 2.65 2.16
N ILE A 94 1.14 3.13 2.20
CA ILE A 94 1.49 4.45 2.71
C ILE A 94 2.04 5.26 1.54
N ASN A 95 1.35 6.35 1.21
CA ASN A 95 1.78 7.26 0.17
C ASN A 95 1.94 8.66 0.78
N GLN A 96 3.17 9.16 0.81
CA GLN A 96 3.47 10.50 1.34
C GLN A 96 2.89 10.75 2.75
N ARG A 97 3.04 9.75 3.67
CA ARG A 97 2.51 9.71 5.04
C ARG A 97 0.98 9.52 5.15
N TYR A 98 0.25 9.53 4.04
CA TYR A 98 -1.15 9.10 4.06
C TYR A 98 -1.23 7.58 4.08
N LEU A 99 -2.07 7.08 4.96
CA LEU A 99 -2.39 5.66 5.07
C LEU A 99 -3.66 5.39 4.28
N VAL A 100 -3.58 4.54 3.27
CA VAL A 100 -4.71 4.13 2.42
C VAL A 100 -4.96 2.66 2.64
N VAL A 101 -6.10 2.31 3.22
CA VAL A 101 -6.36 0.96 3.75
C VAL A 101 -7.70 0.40 3.29
N LEU A 102 -7.66 -0.82 2.81
CA LEU A 102 -8.84 -1.68 2.72
C LEU A 102 -9.13 -2.28 4.09
N LYS A 103 -10.24 -1.86 4.68
CA LYS A 103 -10.71 -2.31 5.99
C LYS A 103 -11.57 -3.55 5.84
N GLY A 104 -11.05 -4.69 6.28
CA GLY A 104 -11.74 -5.96 6.09
C GLY A 104 -13.09 -6.05 6.80
N ASN A 105 -13.10 -5.77 8.10
CA ASN A 105 -14.32 -5.95 8.91
C ASN A 105 -15.39 -4.86 8.66
N SER A 106 -14.98 -3.62 8.40
CA SER A 106 -15.91 -2.52 8.13
C SER A 106 -16.25 -2.35 6.65
N GLN A 107 -15.60 -3.09 5.74
CA GLN A 107 -15.86 -3.06 4.30
C GLN A 107 -15.76 -1.62 3.74
N GLN A 108 -14.63 -0.99 3.97
CA GLN A 108 -14.35 0.40 3.59
C GLN A 108 -12.98 0.53 2.93
N LEU A 109 -12.87 1.51 2.05
CA LEU A 109 -11.59 2.11 1.66
C LEU A 109 -11.41 3.39 2.46
N GLU A 110 -10.36 3.44 3.27
CA GLU A 110 -10.07 4.56 4.19
C GLU A 110 -8.79 5.27 3.77
N VAL A 111 -8.81 6.58 3.79
CA VAL A 111 -7.63 7.46 3.72
C VAL A 111 -7.49 8.18 5.04
N SER A 112 -6.32 8.08 5.67
CA SER A 112 -6.08 8.73 6.95
C SER A 112 -4.65 9.26 7.09
N SER A 113 -4.46 10.17 8.04
CA SER A 113 -3.15 10.63 8.48
C SER A 113 -3.10 10.68 10.00
N ASN A 114 -2.02 10.17 10.57
CA ASN A 114 -1.80 10.23 12.02
C ASN A 114 -1.32 11.61 12.49
N GLN A 115 -0.85 12.46 11.58
CA GLN A 115 -0.28 13.76 11.94
C GLN A 115 -1.34 14.84 12.16
N GLU A 116 -2.47 14.78 11.42
CA GLU A 116 -3.48 15.84 11.44
C GLU A 116 -4.90 15.37 11.79
N ARG A 117 -5.05 14.23 12.44
CA ARG A 117 -6.36 13.63 12.77
C ARG A 117 -7.34 13.56 11.59
N PHE A 118 -6.77 13.46 10.41
CA PHE A 118 -7.50 13.38 9.15
C PHE A 118 -7.90 11.91 8.90
N ARG A 119 -9.17 11.69 8.61
CA ARG A 119 -9.71 10.36 8.27
C ARG A 119 -10.98 10.50 7.45
N GLU A 120 -10.94 9.96 6.24
CA GLU A 120 -12.07 9.86 5.33
C GLU A 120 -12.22 8.43 4.85
N SER A 121 -13.45 7.95 4.71
CA SER A 121 -13.71 6.60 4.26
C SER A 121 -14.96 6.50 3.41
N VAL A 122 -14.96 5.55 2.49
CA VAL A 122 -16.11 5.21 1.66
C VAL A 122 -16.40 3.71 1.73
N PRO A 123 -17.65 3.28 1.61
CA PRO A 123 -17.97 1.87 1.50
C PRO A 123 -17.24 1.22 0.33
N PHE A 124 -16.65 0.08 0.58
CA PHE A 124 -16.00 -0.74 -0.45
C PHE A 124 -16.17 -2.22 -0.10
N ALA A 125 -17.03 -2.88 -0.85
CA ALA A 125 -17.31 -4.30 -0.67
C ALA A 125 -16.18 -5.13 -1.28
N TRP A 126 -15.54 -5.97 -0.48
CA TRP A 126 -14.52 -6.90 -0.93
C TRP A 126 -14.54 -8.20 -0.10
N VAL A 127 -13.93 -9.24 -0.62
CA VAL A 127 -14.01 -10.57 -0.02
C VAL A 127 -12.62 -11.13 0.31
N PRO A 128 -12.49 -11.99 1.32
CA PRO A 128 -11.24 -12.67 1.62
C PRO A 128 -10.89 -13.68 0.54
N ASN A 129 -9.61 -14.06 0.48
CA ASN A 129 -9.05 -15.05 -0.43
C ASN A 129 -9.22 -14.69 -1.92
N GLN A 130 -9.37 -13.41 -2.21
CA GLN A 130 -9.42 -12.83 -3.55
C GLN A 130 -8.36 -11.75 -3.67
N TRP A 131 -7.61 -11.77 -4.76
CA TRP A 131 -6.67 -10.71 -5.09
C TRP A 131 -7.38 -9.46 -5.59
N TYR A 132 -6.95 -8.33 -5.07
CA TYR A 132 -7.37 -6.98 -5.48
C TYR A 132 -6.15 -6.17 -5.87
N ARG A 133 -6.33 -5.19 -6.74
CA ARG A 133 -5.37 -4.15 -6.99
C ARG A 133 -5.75 -2.93 -6.19
N LEU A 134 -4.80 -2.36 -5.45
CA LEU A 134 -4.95 -1.13 -4.68
C LEU A 134 -4.00 -0.08 -5.24
N LYS A 135 -4.52 1.12 -5.52
CA LYS A 135 -3.77 2.21 -6.11
C LYS A 135 -4.07 3.50 -5.38
N ALA A 136 -3.04 4.27 -5.04
CA ALA A 136 -3.20 5.60 -4.47
C ALA A 136 -2.21 6.59 -5.08
N ARG A 137 -2.71 7.79 -5.33
CA ARG A 137 -1.97 8.92 -5.86
C ARG A 137 -2.06 10.10 -4.90
N VAL A 138 -0.95 10.77 -4.68
CA VAL A 138 -0.88 12.02 -3.92
C VAL A 138 -0.29 13.10 -4.82
N ASP A 139 -1.00 14.19 -4.94
CA ASP A 139 -0.54 15.38 -5.63
C ASP A 139 -0.52 16.56 -4.64
N VAL A 140 0.58 17.29 -4.58
CA VAL A 140 0.76 18.47 -3.74
C VAL A 140 1.10 19.65 -4.62
N ALA A 141 0.34 20.71 -4.47
CA ALA A 141 0.52 21.99 -5.18
C ALA A 141 1.59 22.85 -4.50
N ALA A 142 2.03 23.89 -5.22
CA ALA A 142 3.07 24.81 -4.73
C ALA A 142 2.64 25.61 -3.48
N ASP A 143 1.33 25.81 -3.29
CA ASP A 143 0.76 26.50 -2.12
C ASP A 143 0.65 25.59 -0.88
N GLY A 144 1.09 24.34 -0.97
CA GLY A 144 1.03 23.35 0.12
C GLY A 144 -0.31 22.63 0.26
N SER A 145 -1.30 22.96 -0.56
CA SER A 145 -2.52 22.16 -0.67
C SER A 145 -2.26 20.89 -1.48
N GLY A 146 -3.12 19.91 -1.37
CA GLY A 146 -2.99 18.69 -2.13
C GLY A 146 -4.24 17.84 -2.17
N SER A 147 -4.15 16.75 -2.87
CA SER A 147 -5.20 15.74 -2.92
C SER A 147 -4.64 14.34 -2.78
N VAL A 148 -5.43 13.49 -2.14
CA VAL A 148 -5.17 12.05 -2.04
C VAL A 148 -6.29 11.34 -2.75
N LYS A 149 -5.94 10.53 -3.75
CA LYS A 149 -6.89 9.75 -4.54
C LYS A 149 -6.59 8.27 -4.37
N ALA A 150 -7.60 7.46 -4.15
CA ALA A 150 -7.41 6.02 -4.06
C ALA A 150 -8.54 5.24 -4.74
N LYS A 151 -8.20 4.08 -5.25
CA LYS A 151 -9.13 3.11 -5.82
C LYS A 151 -8.62 1.69 -5.63
N ALA A 152 -9.57 0.77 -5.57
CA ALA A 152 -9.29 -0.64 -5.56
C ALA A 152 -10.26 -1.38 -6.49
N TRP A 153 -9.80 -2.50 -7.04
CA TRP A 153 -10.63 -3.36 -7.91
C TRP A 153 -10.11 -4.79 -7.85
N LYS A 154 -10.92 -5.72 -8.26
CA LYS A 154 -10.54 -7.12 -8.29
C LYS A 154 -9.46 -7.35 -9.35
N LYS A 155 -8.39 -8.05 -8.99
CA LYS A 155 -7.31 -8.40 -9.91
C LYS A 155 -7.86 -9.20 -11.09
N GLY A 156 -7.49 -8.80 -12.30
CA GLY A 156 -8.00 -9.38 -13.55
C GLY A 156 -9.20 -8.63 -14.16
N GLU A 157 -9.81 -7.72 -13.42
CA GLU A 157 -10.81 -6.80 -13.97
C GLU A 157 -10.13 -5.53 -14.51
N GLU A 158 -10.83 -4.79 -15.35
CA GLU A 158 -10.36 -3.52 -15.88
C GLU A 158 -10.22 -2.47 -14.76
N GLU A 159 -9.17 -1.65 -14.84
CA GLU A 159 -8.97 -0.55 -13.90
C GLU A 159 -10.12 0.47 -13.98
N PRO A 160 -10.83 0.77 -12.89
CA PRO A 160 -11.88 1.78 -12.90
C PRO A 160 -11.35 3.15 -13.34
N ALA A 161 -12.07 3.81 -14.26
CA ALA A 161 -11.73 5.14 -14.76
C ALA A 161 -11.82 6.20 -13.65
N VAL A 162 -12.71 5.99 -12.66
CA VAL A 162 -12.98 6.92 -11.57
C VAL A 162 -12.27 6.47 -10.30
N TRP A 163 -11.75 7.41 -9.52
CA TRP A 163 -11.21 7.15 -8.20
C TRP A 163 -12.36 6.80 -7.22
N THR A 164 -12.16 5.75 -6.42
CA THR A 164 -13.15 5.33 -5.41
C THR A 164 -13.29 6.37 -4.30
N ILE A 165 -12.20 7.01 -3.93
CA ILE A 165 -12.15 8.09 -2.97
C ILE A 165 -11.17 9.17 -3.44
N GLU A 166 -11.56 10.42 -3.29
CA GLU A 166 -10.70 11.58 -3.54
C GLU A 166 -10.89 12.58 -2.41
N VAL A 167 -9.81 12.96 -1.78
CA VAL A 167 -9.80 13.81 -0.60
C VAL A 167 -8.87 14.98 -0.81
N ALA A 168 -9.41 16.19 -0.68
CA ALA A 168 -8.62 17.42 -0.67
C ALA A 168 -8.06 17.64 0.75
N HIS A 169 -6.81 18.06 0.83
CA HIS A 169 -6.15 18.39 2.09
C HIS A 169 -5.46 19.74 2.00
N LYS A 170 -5.89 20.70 2.83
CA LYS A 170 -5.41 22.08 2.79
C LYS A 170 -3.92 22.20 3.15
N HIS A 171 -3.45 21.38 4.07
CA HIS A 171 -2.06 21.32 4.52
C HIS A 171 -1.49 19.92 4.25
N ALA A 172 -1.32 19.62 2.97
CA ALA A 172 -0.90 18.29 2.54
C ALA A 172 0.52 17.95 3.02
N HIS A 173 0.75 16.66 3.23
CA HIS A 173 2.11 16.19 3.49
C HIS A 173 2.94 16.36 2.22
N THR A 174 3.98 17.18 2.30
CA THR A 174 4.79 17.57 1.14
C THR A 174 5.71 16.48 0.65
N GLU A 175 6.07 15.53 1.53
CA GLU A 175 6.96 14.41 1.24
C GLU A 175 6.71 13.23 2.17
N GLY A 176 7.18 12.06 1.80
CA GLY A 176 7.15 10.86 2.61
C GLY A 176 7.49 9.61 1.82
N ALA A 177 8.12 8.65 2.47
CA ALA A 177 8.49 7.38 1.85
C ALA A 177 7.24 6.58 1.43
N PRO A 178 7.27 5.93 0.25
CA PRO A 178 6.30 4.89 -0.04
C PRO A 178 6.45 3.73 0.94
N GLY A 179 5.33 3.16 1.33
CA GLY A 179 5.31 2.07 2.30
C GLY A 179 4.10 1.18 2.18
N LEU A 180 4.11 0.12 2.97
CA LEU A 180 3.09 -0.91 3.01
C LEU A 180 2.56 -1.01 4.44
N PHE A 181 1.29 -1.33 4.55
CA PHE A 181 0.60 -1.48 5.82
C PHE A 181 -0.20 -2.78 5.85
N SER A 182 -0.19 -3.44 7.00
CA SER A 182 -1.14 -4.50 7.27
C SER A 182 -1.43 -4.61 8.76
N PHE A 183 -2.67 -4.92 9.08
CA PHE A 183 -3.10 -5.38 10.39
C PHE A 183 -3.76 -6.74 10.25
N THR A 184 -3.11 -7.76 10.79
CA THR A 184 -3.58 -9.14 10.73
C THR A 184 -3.94 -9.60 12.13
N PRO A 185 -5.22 -9.83 12.45
CA PRO A 185 -5.59 -10.53 13.67
C PRO A 185 -5.05 -11.96 13.64
N GLN A 186 -5.04 -12.61 14.78
CA GLN A 186 -4.54 -13.99 14.90
C GLN A 186 -5.17 -14.92 13.86
N GLU A 187 -4.35 -15.84 13.34
CA GLU A 187 -4.74 -16.91 12.43
C GLU A 187 -5.12 -16.45 11.01
N GLN A 188 -4.82 -15.21 10.66
CA GLN A 188 -5.05 -14.71 9.31
C GLN A 188 -3.77 -14.11 8.74
N ARG A 189 -3.63 -14.19 7.43
CA ARG A 189 -2.50 -13.61 6.70
C ARG A 189 -2.97 -12.54 5.75
N ALA A 190 -2.05 -11.67 5.42
CA ALA A 190 -2.22 -10.70 4.36
C ALA A 190 -1.02 -10.81 3.41
N TRP A 191 -1.30 -10.67 2.13
CA TRP A 191 -0.37 -10.90 1.04
C TRP A 191 -0.29 -9.67 0.17
N ILE A 192 0.93 -9.33 -0.25
CA ILE A 192 1.21 -8.18 -1.11
C ILE A 192 2.14 -8.63 -2.22
N ASP A 193 1.84 -8.20 -3.46
CA ASP A 193 2.65 -8.47 -4.63
C ASP A 193 2.59 -7.32 -5.64
N ASN A 194 3.37 -7.40 -6.71
CA ASN A 194 3.35 -6.47 -7.85
C ASN A 194 3.36 -4.99 -7.45
N ILE A 195 4.25 -4.62 -6.52
CA ILE A 195 4.38 -3.27 -6.01
C ILE A 195 5.02 -2.37 -7.07
N SER A 196 4.41 -1.24 -7.34
CA SER A 196 4.91 -0.23 -8.27
C SER A 196 4.82 1.16 -7.68
N VAL A 197 5.90 1.93 -7.79
CA VAL A 197 5.99 3.34 -7.39
C VAL A 197 6.39 4.15 -8.60
N VAL A 198 5.53 5.05 -9.04
CA VAL A 198 5.74 5.85 -10.25
C VAL A 198 5.57 7.33 -9.93
N PRO A 199 6.51 8.21 -10.30
CA PRO A 199 6.32 9.65 -10.18
C PRO A 199 5.08 10.10 -10.95
N ASN A 200 4.31 11.01 -10.38
CA ASN A 200 3.21 11.62 -11.10
C ASN A 200 3.77 12.50 -12.21
N ASN A 201 3.28 12.32 -13.43
CA ASN A 201 3.60 13.27 -14.50
C ASN A 201 3.00 14.62 -14.11
N THR A 202 3.83 15.58 -13.77
CA THR A 202 3.44 16.98 -13.82
C THR A 202 3.20 17.29 -15.29
N ALA A 203 1.93 17.38 -15.68
CA ALA A 203 1.63 17.97 -16.97
C ALA A 203 2.28 19.37 -16.98
N THR A 204 3.32 19.50 -17.80
CA THR A 204 3.90 20.81 -18.08
C THR A 204 2.76 21.66 -18.68
N ARG A 205 2.28 22.64 -17.92
CA ARG A 205 1.41 23.69 -18.44
C ARG A 205 2.26 24.74 -19.12
#